data_9e1697f5b6cfb8ceb54005a49423536b
#
_entry.id   9e1697f5b6cfb8ceb54005a49423536b
#
_cell.length_a   1.000
_cell.length_b   1.000
_cell.length_c   1.000
_cell.angle_alpha   90.00
_cell.angle_beta   90.00
_cell.angle_gamma   90.00
#
_symmetry.space_group_name_H-M   'P 1'
#
loop_
_entity.id
_entity.type
_entity.pdbx_description
1 polymer ?
#
loop_
_entity_poly.entity_id
_entity_poly.type
_entity_poly.pdbx_seq_one_letter_code
_entity_poly.pdbx_strand_id
1 'polypeptide(L)'
;MIKLAVGPQCNIPPIPGGRAPTQRCKVNSPRTQYRALRPSVVGKAVSVAAGLAVTAAGAALLNRWLAKRAEDRNPPIGRFITVAGVRLHYVDRGTGTPLILLHGNGSMIEDFQSSGLINSAAKSYRVIAFDRPGFGHSNRPRSVTWTPQAQADLIAAALKKLGVSNPIVLGHSWGTMVAIALAARYPHEVQAIILVSGYYYPSARIDLTFLSLPALPVIGDIMSHTISPILARLIWPRLLRRIFWPAPIPKKFQKFPEEMAVRPSQLRAAAAESALMNPAARALRNDYRQLKTPVSIVAGAEDQFVESEQSNQLSREISHSMLSKIPANGHMLHQTATAEILNAIDTVAGRRGP
;
A
#
# COMPACT_ATOMS: atom_id res chain seq x y z
N MET A 1 12.26 -31.31 30.86
CA MET A 1 13.08 -31.82 32.02
C MET A 1 12.48 -31.23 33.29
N ILE A 2 11.76 -32.06 34.05
CA ILE A 2 11.09 -31.68 35.28
C ILE A 2 12.07 -31.98 36.42
N LYS A 3 12.53 -30.96 37.14
CA LYS A 3 13.31 -31.12 38.35
C LYS A 3 12.38 -31.44 39.52
N LEU A 4 12.51 -32.66 40.05
CA LEU A 4 11.93 -33.08 41.33
C LEU A 4 12.62 -32.32 42.46
N ALA A 5 11.87 -31.58 43.25
CA ALA A 5 12.34 -30.95 44.47
C ALA A 5 12.31 -32.00 45.59
N VAL A 6 13.46 -32.24 46.20
CA VAL A 6 13.66 -33.09 47.39
C VAL A 6 13.18 -32.27 48.59
N GLY A 7 12.27 -32.87 49.39
CA GLY A 7 11.77 -32.26 50.62
C GLY A 7 12.83 -32.26 51.74
N PRO A 8 12.69 -31.38 52.75
CA PRO A 8 13.66 -31.23 53.82
C PRO A 8 13.67 -32.45 54.75
N GLN A 9 14.86 -33.03 54.96
CA GLN A 9 15.11 -34.04 55.98
C GLN A 9 15.25 -33.35 57.35
N CYS A 10 14.44 -33.77 58.30
CA CYS A 10 14.64 -33.39 59.72
C CYS A 10 15.71 -34.30 60.36
N ASN A 11 16.88 -33.74 60.66
CA ASN A 11 17.93 -34.37 61.46
C ASN A 11 17.72 -34.01 62.91
N ILE A 12 17.35 -35.00 63.78
CA ILE A 12 17.27 -34.84 65.24
C ILE A 12 18.31 -35.81 65.86
N PRO A 13 19.26 -35.30 66.67
CA PRO A 13 20.19 -36.15 67.36
C PRO A 13 19.51 -36.89 68.55
N PRO A 14 19.93 -38.11 68.90
CA PRO A 14 19.31 -38.90 69.99
C PRO A 14 19.72 -38.38 71.37
N ILE A 15 18.74 -38.24 72.31
CA ILE A 15 18.93 -37.91 73.68
C ILE A 15 18.84 -39.23 74.47
N PRO A 16 19.82 -39.56 75.39
CA PRO A 16 19.74 -40.75 76.16
C PRO A 16 18.82 -40.56 77.41
N GLY A 17 17.85 -41.44 77.56
CA GLY A 17 17.12 -41.64 78.77
C GLY A 17 15.88 -40.79 79.05
N GLY A 18 14.80 -40.97 78.30
CA GLY A 18 13.51 -40.34 78.60
C GLY A 18 12.37 -40.90 77.74
N ARG A 19 11.22 -41.19 78.38
CA ARG A 19 10.00 -41.67 77.70
C ARG A 19 9.58 -40.74 76.61
N ALA A 20 9.31 -41.26 75.43
CA ALA A 20 8.90 -40.51 74.24
C ALA A 20 7.55 -39.79 74.47
N PRO A 21 7.47 -38.45 74.22
CA PRO A 21 6.20 -37.78 74.10
C PRO A 21 5.66 -37.94 72.65
N THR A 22 4.45 -38.45 72.53
CA THR A 22 3.71 -38.47 71.26
C THR A 22 3.27 -37.05 70.87
N GLN A 23 4.18 -36.29 70.31
CA GLN A 23 3.80 -35.04 69.62
C GLN A 23 3.47 -35.32 68.14
N ARG A 24 2.17 -35.21 67.80
CA ARG A 24 1.73 -35.19 66.44
C ARG A 24 2.23 -33.90 65.78
N CYS A 25 3.22 -34.02 64.94
CA CYS A 25 3.56 -32.90 64.01
C CYS A 25 2.33 -32.55 63.13
N LYS A 26 1.76 -31.38 63.36
CA LYS A 26 0.81 -30.77 62.38
C LYS A 26 1.62 -30.33 61.23
N VAL A 27 1.56 -31.07 60.11
CA VAL A 27 2.06 -30.62 58.77
C VAL A 27 1.09 -29.57 58.33
N ASN A 28 1.48 -28.29 58.45
CA ASN A 28 0.83 -27.23 57.76
C ASN A 28 1.21 -27.33 56.26
N SER A 29 0.41 -28.02 55.47
CA SER A 29 0.50 -27.94 54.03
C SER A 29 0.10 -26.51 53.58
N PRO A 30 0.90 -25.80 52.79
CA PRO A 30 0.45 -24.56 52.17
C PRO A 30 -0.66 -24.94 51.21
N ARG A 31 -1.91 -24.72 51.60
CA ARG A 31 -3.05 -24.71 50.65
C ARG A 31 -2.80 -23.57 49.70
N THR A 32 -2.26 -23.88 48.53
CA THR A 32 -2.29 -22.99 47.37
C THR A 32 -3.76 -22.71 47.11
N GLN A 33 -4.25 -21.57 47.59
CA GLN A 33 -5.59 -21.09 47.24
C GLN A 33 -5.54 -20.72 45.75
N TYR A 34 -5.91 -21.65 44.89
CA TYR A 34 -6.39 -21.31 43.57
C TYR A 34 -7.63 -20.44 43.78
N ARG A 35 -7.44 -19.12 43.69
CA ARG A 35 -8.52 -18.16 43.69
C ARG A 35 -9.28 -18.38 42.37
N ALA A 36 -10.27 -19.27 42.42
CA ALA A 36 -11.19 -19.46 41.32
C ALA A 36 -11.75 -18.08 40.97
N LEU A 37 -11.49 -17.61 39.76
CA LEU A 37 -12.08 -16.37 39.22
C LEU A 37 -13.58 -16.48 39.43
N ARG A 38 -14.14 -15.52 40.19
CA ARG A 38 -15.57 -15.53 40.56
C ARG A 38 -16.40 -15.72 39.27
N PRO A 39 -17.39 -16.63 39.22
CA PRO A 39 -18.22 -16.89 38.03
C PRO A 39 -18.76 -15.62 37.37
N SER A 40 -19.02 -14.55 38.15
CA SER A 40 -19.44 -13.26 37.66
C SER A 40 -18.41 -12.52 36.78
N VAL A 41 -17.11 -12.72 37.00
CA VAL A 41 -16.06 -12.06 36.18
C VAL A 41 -15.92 -12.80 34.85
N VAL A 42 -15.94 -14.13 34.87
CA VAL A 42 -15.90 -14.95 33.65
C VAL A 42 -17.15 -14.69 32.78
N GLY A 43 -18.32 -14.66 33.39
CA GLY A 43 -19.57 -14.35 32.67
C GLY A 43 -19.56 -12.96 32.01
N LYS A 44 -19.08 -11.93 32.72
CA LYS A 44 -18.93 -10.58 32.15
C LYS A 44 -17.92 -10.53 31.00
N ALA A 45 -16.78 -11.21 31.16
CA ALA A 45 -15.77 -11.28 30.07
C ALA A 45 -16.32 -11.98 28.82
N VAL A 46 -17.04 -13.07 28.97
CA VAL A 46 -17.70 -13.79 27.85
C VAL A 46 -18.76 -12.91 27.19
N SER A 47 -19.59 -12.18 27.96
CA SER A 47 -20.60 -11.29 27.39
C SER A 47 -19.99 -10.13 26.63
N VAL A 48 -18.90 -9.52 27.12
CA VAL A 48 -18.18 -8.45 26.42
C VAL A 48 -17.55 -8.99 25.12
N ALA A 49 -16.90 -10.14 25.16
CA ALA A 49 -16.30 -10.77 23.97
C ALA A 49 -17.37 -11.09 22.91
N ALA A 50 -18.53 -11.64 23.33
CA ALA A 50 -19.65 -11.92 22.44
C ALA A 50 -20.20 -10.62 21.82
N GLY A 51 -20.37 -9.56 22.61
CA GLY A 51 -20.80 -8.24 22.12
C GLY A 51 -19.85 -7.65 21.08
N LEU A 52 -18.54 -7.72 21.35
CA LEU A 52 -17.51 -7.27 20.39
C LEU A 52 -17.53 -8.09 19.09
N ALA A 53 -17.69 -9.42 19.19
CA ALA A 53 -17.79 -10.29 18.02
C ALA A 53 -19.01 -9.98 17.18
N VAL A 54 -20.18 -9.75 17.76
CA VAL A 54 -21.42 -9.36 17.06
C VAL A 54 -21.23 -8.00 16.38
N THR A 55 -20.65 -7.02 17.08
CA THR A 55 -20.38 -5.69 16.51
C THR A 55 -19.40 -5.78 15.32
N ALA A 56 -18.33 -6.56 15.45
CA ALA A 56 -17.36 -6.77 14.37
C ALA A 56 -18.00 -7.48 13.17
N ALA A 57 -18.84 -8.48 13.39
CA ALA A 57 -19.58 -9.17 12.32
C ALA A 57 -20.55 -8.21 11.62
N GLY A 58 -21.30 -7.41 12.36
CA GLY A 58 -22.18 -6.37 11.80
C GLY A 58 -21.42 -5.35 10.95
N ALA A 59 -20.28 -4.86 11.46
CA ALA A 59 -19.43 -3.94 10.71
C ALA A 59 -18.86 -4.58 9.43
N ALA A 60 -18.44 -5.85 9.49
CA ALA A 60 -17.93 -6.57 8.33
C ALA A 60 -19.01 -6.76 7.25
N LEU A 61 -20.23 -7.14 7.64
CA LEU A 61 -21.36 -7.26 6.73
C LEU A 61 -21.72 -5.91 6.09
N LEU A 62 -21.79 -4.85 6.87
CA LEU A 62 -22.02 -3.49 6.37
C LEU A 62 -20.95 -3.07 5.36
N ASN A 63 -19.67 -3.23 5.71
CA ASN A 63 -18.57 -2.85 4.81
C ASN A 63 -18.55 -3.70 3.53
N ARG A 64 -18.91 -4.99 3.62
CA ARG A 64 -19.07 -5.85 2.44
C ARG A 64 -20.22 -5.36 1.54
N TRP A 65 -21.35 -5.00 2.12
CA TRP A 65 -22.48 -4.43 1.38
C TRP A 65 -22.12 -3.10 0.72
N LEU A 66 -21.45 -2.17 1.48
CA LEU A 66 -20.98 -0.91 0.94
C LEU A 66 -19.96 -1.09 -0.19
N ALA A 67 -19.05 -2.06 -0.06
CA ALA A 67 -18.08 -2.39 -1.10
C ALA A 67 -18.77 -2.88 -2.38
N LYS A 68 -19.74 -3.80 -2.24
CA LYS A 68 -20.53 -4.27 -3.38
C LYS A 68 -21.28 -3.13 -4.06
N ARG A 69 -21.93 -2.27 -3.27
CA ARG A 69 -22.64 -1.09 -3.77
C ARG A 69 -21.71 -0.10 -4.48
N ALA A 70 -20.47 0.07 -3.96
CA ALA A 70 -19.45 0.90 -4.62
C ALA A 70 -19.08 0.33 -6.00
N GLU A 71 -18.88 -0.99 -6.10
CA GLU A 71 -18.58 -1.67 -7.37
C GLU A 71 -19.74 -1.57 -8.36
N ASP A 72 -20.97 -1.74 -7.90
CA ASP A 72 -22.17 -1.65 -8.75
C ASP A 72 -22.39 -0.22 -9.31
N ARG A 73 -22.01 0.81 -8.54
CA ARG A 73 -22.09 2.22 -8.95
C ARG A 73 -20.93 2.68 -9.84
N ASN A 74 -19.79 2.01 -9.73
CA ASN A 74 -18.57 2.32 -10.45
C ASN A 74 -18.13 1.06 -11.25
N PRO A 75 -18.84 0.69 -12.31
CA PRO A 75 -18.47 -0.45 -13.13
C PRO A 75 -17.12 -0.21 -13.81
N PRO A 76 -16.40 -1.26 -14.19
CA PRO A 76 -15.12 -1.14 -14.88
C PRO A 76 -15.29 -0.35 -16.19
N ILE A 77 -14.45 0.68 -16.34
CA ILE A 77 -14.48 1.59 -17.50
C ILE A 77 -13.62 1.09 -18.69
N GLY A 78 -12.97 -0.05 -18.54
CA GLY A 78 -12.05 -0.63 -19.50
C GLY A 78 -12.29 -2.11 -19.75
N ARG A 79 -11.21 -2.81 -20.02
CA ARG A 79 -11.16 -4.23 -20.34
C ARG A 79 -10.38 -5.00 -19.28
N PHE A 80 -10.40 -6.32 -19.40
CA PHE A 80 -9.63 -7.20 -18.52
C PHE A 80 -8.65 -8.03 -19.32
N ILE A 81 -7.47 -8.24 -18.75
CA ILE A 81 -6.47 -9.19 -19.25
C ILE A 81 -6.00 -10.07 -18.10
N THR A 82 -5.92 -11.38 -18.35
CA THR A 82 -5.38 -12.31 -17.35
C THR A 82 -3.96 -12.67 -17.71
N VAL A 83 -3.04 -12.44 -16.79
CA VAL A 83 -1.61 -12.70 -16.94
C VAL A 83 -1.10 -13.38 -15.67
N ALA A 84 -0.38 -14.49 -15.80
CA ALA A 84 0.14 -15.26 -14.66
C ALA A 84 -0.92 -15.53 -13.56
N GLY A 85 -2.16 -15.81 -13.95
CA GLY A 85 -3.27 -16.05 -13.03
C GLY A 85 -3.87 -14.78 -12.40
N VAL A 86 -3.36 -13.59 -12.71
CA VAL A 86 -3.87 -12.31 -12.22
C VAL A 86 -4.75 -11.67 -13.27
N ARG A 87 -5.99 -11.37 -12.92
CA ARG A 87 -6.92 -10.60 -13.75
C ARG A 87 -6.69 -9.12 -13.51
N LEU A 88 -6.13 -8.41 -14.51
CA LEU A 88 -5.89 -6.97 -14.49
C LEU A 88 -6.98 -6.24 -15.26
N HIS A 89 -7.52 -5.17 -14.68
CA HIS A 89 -8.34 -4.18 -15.35
C HIS A 89 -7.43 -3.14 -15.99
N TYR A 90 -7.74 -2.73 -17.22
CA TYR A 90 -6.99 -1.70 -17.94
C TYR A 90 -7.89 -0.93 -18.91
N VAL A 91 -7.51 0.29 -19.20
CA VAL A 91 -8.08 1.14 -20.25
C VAL A 91 -7.06 1.22 -21.37
N ASP A 92 -7.52 1.16 -22.64
CA ASP A 92 -6.69 1.29 -23.84
C ASP A 92 -7.40 2.29 -24.78
N ARG A 93 -6.82 3.47 -24.97
CA ARG A 93 -7.42 4.58 -25.74
C ARG A 93 -6.38 5.30 -26.60
N GLY A 94 -6.82 5.77 -27.77
CA GLY A 94 -5.96 6.47 -28.71
C GLY A 94 -5.10 5.53 -29.56
N THR A 95 -4.19 6.09 -30.31
CA THR A 95 -3.28 5.40 -31.23
C THR A 95 -1.90 6.04 -31.21
N GLY A 96 -0.89 5.39 -31.80
CA GLY A 96 0.48 5.91 -31.87
C GLY A 96 1.40 5.31 -30.82
N THR A 97 2.40 6.06 -30.36
CA THR A 97 3.39 5.60 -29.36
C THR A 97 2.68 5.18 -28.09
N PRO A 98 2.94 3.95 -27.57
CA PRO A 98 2.30 3.48 -26.35
C PRO A 98 2.76 4.29 -25.14
N LEU A 99 1.78 4.75 -24.35
CA LEU A 99 1.96 5.44 -23.08
C LEU A 99 1.28 4.65 -21.96
N ILE A 100 2.06 4.11 -21.03
CA ILE A 100 1.56 3.33 -19.91
C ILE A 100 1.41 4.24 -18.70
N LEU A 101 0.25 4.17 -18.03
CA LEU A 101 -0.01 4.93 -16.80
C LEU A 101 -0.15 4.00 -15.61
N LEU A 102 0.67 4.22 -14.57
CA LEU A 102 0.72 3.46 -13.32
C LEU A 102 0.42 4.37 -12.12
N HIS A 103 -0.76 4.22 -11.53
CA HIS A 103 -1.25 5.07 -10.43
C HIS A 103 -0.49 4.87 -9.11
N GLY A 104 -0.70 5.77 -8.15
CA GLY A 104 -0.13 5.73 -6.81
C GLY A 104 -0.79 4.72 -5.85
N ASN A 105 -0.24 4.60 -4.63
CA ASN A 105 -0.84 3.80 -3.57
C ASN A 105 -2.22 4.35 -3.18
N GLY A 106 -3.18 3.48 -2.94
CA GLY A 106 -4.56 3.86 -2.59
C GLY A 106 -5.39 4.44 -3.74
N SER A 107 -4.83 4.56 -4.93
CA SER A 107 -5.48 5.10 -6.13
C SER A 107 -5.92 4.01 -7.12
N MET A 108 -6.39 4.40 -8.31
CA MET A 108 -6.84 3.52 -9.39
C MET A 108 -6.92 4.32 -10.72
N ILE A 109 -7.33 3.69 -11.82
CA ILE A 109 -7.39 4.32 -13.17
C ILE A 109 -8.24 5.60 -13.15
N GLU A 110 -9.32 5.64 -12.37
CA GLU A 110 -10.23 6.78 -12.29
C GLU A 110 -9.55 8.07 -11.80
N ASP A 111 -8.41 7.99 -11.15
CA ASP A 111 -7.59 9.15 -10.81
C ASP A 111 -7.02 9.82 -12.08
N PHE A 112 -6.43 9.04 -12.98
CA PHE A 112 -6.00 9.57 -14.28
C PHE A 112 -7.16 9.95 -15.19
N GLN A 113 -8.30 9.26 -15.10
CA GLN A 113 -9.49 9.57 -15.86
C GLN A 113 -10.09 10.91 -15.42
N SER A 114 -10.26 11.13 -14.10
CA SER A 114 -10.80 12.36 -13.54
C SER A 114 -9.90 13.56 -13.77
N SER A 115 -8.58 13.35 -13.80
CA SER A 115 -7.61 14.42 -14.11
C SER A 115 -7.72 14.93 -15.56
N GLY A 116 -8.29 14.11 -16.45
CA GLY A 116 -8.32 14.37 -17.90
C GLY A 116 -7.05 13.92 -18.62
N LEU A 117 -6.05 13.41 -17.91
CA LEU A 117 -4.77 13.01 -18.50
C LEU A 117 -4.95 11.93 -19.58
N ILE A 118 -5.75 10.88 -19.31
CA ILE A 118 -6.02 9.82 -20.29
C ILE A 118 -6.58 10.40 -21.58
N ASN A 119 -7.61 11.25 -21.49
CA ASN A 119 -8.28 11.79 -22.67
C ASN A 119 -7.38 12.78 -23.43
N SER A 120 -6.58 13.57 -22.73
CA SER A 120 -5.68 14.54 -23.35
C SER A 120 -4.51 13.85 -24.04
N ALA A 121 -3.88 12.88 -23.38
CA ALA A 121 -2.78 12.11 -23.96
C ALA A 121 -3.24 11.20 -25.11
N ALA A 122 -4.46 10.65 -25.06
CA ALA A 122 -5.00 9.78 -26.11
C ALA A 122 -5.20 10.48 -27.46
N LYS A 123 -5.08 11.81 -27.52
CA LYS A 123 -5.06 12.56 -28.79
C LYS A 123 -3.80 12.31 -29.60
N SER A 124 -2.70 11.93 -28.96
CA SER A 124 -1.36 11.80 -29.57
C SER A 124 -0.66 10.49 -29.28
N TYR A 125 -1.16 9.70 -28.32
CA TYR A 125 -0.56 8.47 -27.82
C TYR A 125 -1.60 7.35 -27.72
N ARG A 126 -1.16 6.09 -27.80
CA ARG A 126 -1.96 4.95 -27.35
C ARG A 126 -1.80 4.82 -25.84
N VAL A 127 -2.75 5.34 -25.09
CA VAL A 127 -2.73 5.36 -23.62
C VAL A 127 -3.27 4.06 -23.06
N ILE A 128 -2.44 3.36 -22.28
CA ILE A 128 -2.84 2.15 -21.55
C ILE A 128 -2.66 2.42 -20.06
N ALA A 129 -3.76 2.53 -19.32
CA ALA A 129 -3.76 2.72 -17.88
C ALA A 129 -4.19 1.42 -17.19
N PHE A 130 -3.43 0.97 -16.19
CA PHE A 130 -3.74 -0.24 -15.43
C PHE A 130 -4.22 0.09 -14.03
N ASP A 131 -5.26 -0.62 -13.57
CA ASP A 131 -5.42 -0.82 -12.13
C ASP A 131 -4.33 -1.79 -11.67
N ARG A 132 -3.43 -1.34 -10.81
CA ARG A 132 -2.36 -2.19 -10.27
C ARG A 132 -2.95 -3.29 -9.36
N PRO A 133 -2.24 -4.40 -9.09
CA PRO A 133 -2.80 -5.53 -8.33
C PRO A 133 -3.43 -5.12 -7.00
N GLY A 134 -4.73 -5.39 -6.84
CA GLY A 134 -5.52 -5.11 -5.65
C GLY A 134 -6.21 -3.74 -5.62
N PHE A 135 -6.00 -2.93 -6.62
CA PHE A 135 -6.64 -1.63 -6.78
C PHE A 135 -7.70 -1.68 -7.87
N GLY A 136 -8.65 -0.74 -7.80
CA GLY A 136 -9.74 -0.65 -8.76
C GLY A 136 -10.47 -1.99 -8.93
N HIS A 137 -10.43 -2.53 -10.14
CA HIS A 137 -11.04 -3.80 -10.49
C HIS A 137 -10.05 -4.94 -10.73
N SER A 138 -8.76 -4.75 -10.40
CA SER A 138 -7.73 -5.76 -10.55
C SER A 138 -7.63 -6.70 -9.34
N ASN A 139 -7.38 -7.98 -9.60
CA ASN A 139 -7.16 -8.98 -8.56
C ASN A 139 -5.77 -8.81 -7.90
N ARG A 140 -5.66 -9.30 -6.66
CA ARG A 140 -4.38 -9.36 -5.92
C ARG A 140 -4.26 -10.71 -5.21
N PRO A 141 -3.71 -11.75 -5.85
CA PRO A 141 -3.43 -13.01 -5.18
C PRO A 141 -2.56 -12.82 -3.94
N ARG A 142 -2.91 -13.52 -2.87
CA ARG A 142 -2.19 -13.44 -1.58
C ARG A 142 -0.89 -14.23 -1.55
N SER A 143 -0.73 -15.15 -2.49
CA SER A 143 0.47 -15.99 -2.64
C SER A 143 1.70 -15.22 -3.14
N VAL A 144 1.52 -13.95 -3.57
CA VAL A 144 2.58 -13.11 -4.12
C VAL A 144 2.79 -11.89 -3.24
N THR A 145 4.03 -11.62 -2.88
CA THR A 145 4.44 -10.32 -2.33
C THR A 145 4.60 -9.34 -3.49
N TRP A 146 3.67 -8.40 -3.61
CA TRP A 146 3.59 -7.46 -4.73
C TRP A 146 4.59 -6.30 -4.58
N THR A 147 5.88 -6.64 -4.64
CA THR A 147 6.96 -5.64 -4.72
C THR A 147 6.88 -4.86 -6.03
N PRO A 148 7.58 -3.71 -6.18
CA PRO A 148 7.68 -3.02 -7.47
C PRO A 148 8.18 -3.93 -8.60
N GLN A 149 9.14 -4.83 -8.31
CA GLN A 149 9.66 -5.78 -9.27
C GLN A 149 8.60 -6.80 -9.71
N ALA A 150 7.85 -7.39 -8.76
CA ALA A 150 6.78 -8.33 -9.10
C ALA A 150 5.65 -7.67 -9.90
N GLN A 151 5.34 -6.41 -9.61
CA GLN A 151 4.39 -5.62 -10.40
C GLN A 151 4.95 -5.30 -11.79
N ALA A 152 6.22 -4.96 -11.90
CA ALA A 152 6.88 -4.72 -13.17
C ALA A 152 6.86 -5.96 -14.08
N ASP A 153 7.18 -7.15 -13.53
CA ASP A 153 7.12 -8.41 -14.26
C ASP A 153 5.70 -8.71 -14.78
N LEU A 154 4.68 -8.46 -13.94
CA LEU A 154 3.28 -8.64 -14.33
C LEU A 154 2.87 -7.67 -15.44
N ILE A 155 3.27 -6.40 -15.34
CA ILE A 155 2.98 -5.37 -16.37
C ILE A 155 3.72 -5.70 -17.68
N ALA A 156 5.00 -6.08 -17.63
CA ALA A 156 5.74 -6.49 -18.83
C ALA A 156 5.04 -7.65 -19.56
N ALA A 157 4.62 -8.68 -18.82
CA ALA A 157 3.88 -9.80 -19.38
C ALA A 157 2.50 -9.39 -19.93
N ALA A 158 1.81 -8.41 -19.30
CA ALA A 158 0.57 -7.85 -19.81
C ALA A 158 0.81 -7.07 -21.13
N LEU A 159 1.83 -6.24 -21.18
CA LEU A 159 2.20 -5.46 -22.38
C LEU A 159 2.55 -6.39 -23.55
N LYS A 160 3.35 -7.43 -23.31
CA LYS A 160 3.66 -8.46 -24.31
C LYS A 160 2.38 -9.11 -24.86
N LYS A 161 1.44 -9.48 -23.98
CA LYS A 161 0.16 -10.10 -24.38
C LYS A 161 -0.75 -9.11 -25.15
N LEU A 162 -0.63 -7.79 -24.91
CA LEU A 162 -1.34 -6.73 -25.63
C LEU A 162 -0.65 -6.32 -26.94
N GLY A 163 0.47 -6.93 -27.30
CA GLY A 163 1.26 -6.58 -28.49
C GLY A 163 1.86 -5.17 -28.38
N VAL A 164 2.21 -4.73 -27.18
CA VAL A 164 2.80 -3.42 -26.92
C VAL A 164 4.31 -3.56 -26.83
N SER A 165 5.03 -2.81 -27.65
CA SER A 165 6.49 -2.74 -27.66
C SER A 165 6.96 -1.31 -27.43
N ASN A 166 8.10 -1.16 -26.77
CA ASN A 166 8.81 0.09 -26.56
C ASN A 166 7.93 1.26 -26.04
N PRO A 167 7.16 1.05 -24.91
CA PRO A 167 6.29 2.08 -24.37
C PRO A 167 7.06 3.17 -23.62
N ILE A 168 6.46 4.36 -23.55
CA ILE A 168 6.76 5.35 -22.51
C ILE A 168 5.97 4.95 -21.25
N VAL A 169 6.58 4.95 -20.08
CA VAL A 169 5.92 4.54 -18.84
C VAL A 169 5.88 5.70 -17.85
N LEU A 170 4.68 6.16 -17.50
CA LEU A 170 4.46 7.16 -16.49
C LEU A 170 4.01 6.47 -15.18
N GLY A 171 4.76 6.69 -14.11
CA GLY A 171 4.37 6.32 -12.76
C GLY A 171 4.06 7.54 -11.92
N HIS A 172 3.00 7.47 -11.09
CA HIS A 172 2.72 8.45 -10.06
C HIS A 172 2.94 7.84 -8.68
N SER A 173 3.64 8.55 -7.79
CA SER A 173 3.88 8.13 -6.40
C SER A 173 4.47 6.71 -6.32
N TRP A 174 3.80 5.72 -5.70
CA TRP A 174 4.22 4.31 -5.72
C TRP A 174 4.44 3.77 -7.14
N GLY A 175 3.62 4.19 -8.11
CA GLY A 175 3.75 3.77 -9.51
C GLY A 175 5.11 4.11 -10.12
N THR A 176 5.83 5.10 -9.57
CA THR A 176 7.20 5.44 -10.02
C THR A 176 8.19 4.31 -9.72
N MET A 177 8.06 3.65 -8.56
CA MET A 177 8.90 2.50 -8.22
C MET A 177 8.66 1.33 -9.18
N VAL A 178 7.40 1.12 -9.62
CA VAL A 178 7.08 0.10 -10.61
C VAL A 178 7.64 0.48 -11.99
N ALA A 179 7.57 1.76 -12.38
CA ALA A 179 8.16 2.25 -13.64
C ALA A 179 9.68 2.09 -13.65
N ILE A 180 10.36 2.43 -12.55
CA ILE A 180 11.80 2.21 -12.38
C ILE A 180 12.16 0.73 -12.47
N ALA A 181 11.43 -0.12 -11.74
CA ALA A 181 11.66 -1.57 -11.77
C ALA A 181 11.46 -2.14 -13.18
N LEU A 182 10.47 -1.65 -13.93
CA LEU A 182 10.21 -2.07 -15.30
C LEU A 182 11.37 -1.68 -16.22
N ALA A 183 11.84 -0.43 -16.15
CA ALA A 183 12.96 0.05 -16.96
C ALA A 183 14.29 -0.65 -16.61
N ALA A 184 14.53 -0.94 -15.31
CA ALA A 184 15.73 -1.63 -14.88
C ALA A 184 15.77 -3.11 -15.32
N ARG A 185 14.63 -3.80 -15.27
CA ARG A 185 14.53 -5.23 -15.61
C ARG A 185 14.37 -5.51 -17.11
N TYR A 186 13.78 -4.55 -17.83
CA TYR A 186 13.48 -4.64 -19.27
C TYR A 186 14.03 -3.43 -20.04
N PRO A 187 15.34 -3.14 -19.97
CA PRO A 187 15.92 -1.89 -20.46
C PRO A 187 15.78 -1.67 -21.98
N HIS A 188 15.60 -2.75 -22.73
CA HIS A 188 15.40 -2.69 -24.19
C HIS A 188 13.93 -2.69 -24.61
N GLU A 189 13.02 -2.83 -23.64
CA GLU A 189 11.58 -2.89 -23.91
C GLU A 189 10.85 -1.60 -23.49
N VAL A 190 11.55 -0.62 -22.87
CA VAL A 190 10.98 0.65 -22.38
C VAL A 190 11.70 1.80 -23.04
N GLN A 191 10.94 2.65 -23.76
CA GLN A 191 11.47 3.82 -24.47
C GLN A 191 11.94 4.91 -23.51
N ALA A 192 11.12 5.26 -22.53
CA ALA A 192 11.39 6.29 -21.52
C ALA A 192 10.51 6.08 -20.28
N ILE A 193 10.90 6.64 -19.14
CA ILE A 193 10.08 6.69 -17.94
C ILE A 193 9.83 8.13 -17.47
N ILE A 194 8.63 8.37 -16.96
CA ILE A 194 8.23 9.65 -16.36
C ILE A 194 7.81 9.38 -14.92
N LEU A 195 8.49 10.03 -14.01
CA LEU A 195 8.37 9.80 -12.56
C LEU A 195 7.70 11.01 -11.92
N VAL A 196 6.42 10.88 -11.58
CA VAL A 196 5.59 11.98 -11.06
C VAL A 196 5.43 11.84 -9.55
N SER A 197 5.91 12.81 -8.77
CA SER A 197 5.79 12.87 -7.31
C SER A 197 6.17 11.55 -6.61
N GLY A 198 7.30 10.96 -7.01
CA GLY A 198 7.66 9.59 -6.64
C GLY A 198 8.40 9.47 -5.31
N TYR A 199 8.28 8.27 -4.70
CA TYR A 199 9.01 7.89 -3.51
C TYR A 199 10.23 7.03 -3.90
N TYR A 200 11.44 7.48 -3.53
CA TYR A 200 12.68 6.87 -4.05
C TYR A 200 13.63 6.42 -2.95
N TYR A 201 13.60 7.05 -1.79
CA TYR A 201 14.52 6.77 -0.68
C TYR A 201 13.76 6.48 0.59
N PRO A 202 14.28 5.56 1.43
CA PRO A 202 13.67 5.29 2.73
C PRO A 202 13.60 6.55 3.58
N SER A 203 12.48 6.78 4.23
CA SER A 203 12.28 7.90 5.15
C SER A 203 11.71 7.42 6.49
N ALA A 204 11.99 8.17 7.56
CA ALA A 204 11.52 7.89 8.92
C ALA A 204 10.06 8.36 9.10
N ARG A 205 9.13 7.82 8.29
CA ARG A 205 7.71 8.17 8.35
C ARG A 205 6.96 7.25 9.30
N ILE A 206 6.57 7.77 10.45
CA ILE A 206 5.80 7.04 11.47
C ILE A 206 4.40 6.69 10.95
N ASP A 207 3.80 7.53 10.12
CA ASP A 207 2.49 7.29 9.50
C ASP A 207 2.45 6.00 8.66
N LEU A 208 3.55 5.63 7.99
CA LEU A 208 3.64 4.38 7.24
C LEU A 208 3.46 3.15 8.15
N THR A 209 3.94 3.20 9.39
CA THR A 209 3.79 2.10 10.35
C THR A 209 2.31 1.87 10.68
N PHE A 210 1.56 2.93 10.98
CA PHE A 210 0.12 2.81 11.27
C PHE A 210 -0.69 2.42 10.04
N LEU A 211 -0.35 2.97 8.88
CA LEU A 211 -1.02 2.64 7.61
C LEU A 211 -0.76 1.20 7.16
N SER A 212 0.31 0.55 7.64
CA SER A 212 0.64 -0.83 7.30
C SER A 212 -0.06 -1.88 8.17
N LEU A 213 -0.67 -1.52 9.30
CA LEU A 213 -1.34 -2.47 10.21
C LEU A 213 -2.37 -3.37 9.51
N PRO A 214 -3.21 -2.88 8.57
CA PRO A 214 -4.13 -3.75 7.85
C PRO A 214 -3.46 -4.75 6.89
N ALA A 215 -2.13 -4.72 6.73
CA ALA A 215 -1.38 -5.73 5.98
C ALA A 215 -1.05 -6.98 6.79
N LEU A 216 -1.12 -6.92 8.13
CA LEU A 216 -0.81 -8.04 9.01
C LEU A 216 -1.78 -9.21 8.75
N PRO A 217 -1.27 -10.46 8.68
CA PRO A 217 -2.14 -11.63 8.56
C PRO A 217 -3.15 -11.71 9.71
N VAL A 218 -4.37 -12.15 9.44
CA VAL A 218 -5.50 -12.31 10.37
C VAL A 218 -5.99 -10.98 10.96
N ILE A 219 -5.13 -10.27 11.73
CA ILE A 219 -5.51 -8.99 12.37
C ILE A 219 -5.85 -7.95 11.31
N GLY A 220 -5.03 -7.84 10.29
CA GLY A 220 -5.28 -6.90 9.19
C GLY A 220 -6.52 -7.26 8.37
N ASP A 221 -6.83 -8.55 8.22
CA ASP A 221 -8.08 -8.97 7.57
C ASP A 221 -9.30 -8.51 8.38
N ILE A 222 -9.29 -8.71 9.69
CA ILE A 222 -10.34 -8.23 10.58
C ILE A 222 -10.45 -6.70 10.48
N MET A 223 -9.34 -5.99 10.63
CA MET A 223 -9.30 -4.52 10.56
C MET A 223 -9.83 -4.00 9.22
N SER A 224 -9.39 -4.60 8.10
CA SER A 224 -9.78 -4.17 6.75
C SER A 224 -11.29 -4.32 6.50
N HIS A 225 -11.94 -5.31 7.12
CA HIS A 225 -13.37 -5.53 6.96
C HIS A 225 -14.24 -4.83 8.02
N THR A 226 -13.65 -4.36 9.13
CA THR A 226 -14.40 -3.73 10.23
C THR A 226 -14.10 -2.25 10.37
N ILE A 227 -12.96 -1.91 10.96
CA ILE A 227 -12.65 -0.56 11.42
C ILE A 227 -11.98 0.32 10.36
N SER A 228 -11.11 -0.27 9.51
CA SER A 228 -10.31 0.50 8.54
C SER A 228 -11.15 1.29 7.54
N PRO A 229 -12.26 0.77 6.97
CA PRO A 229 -13.10 1.56 6.05
C PRO A 229 -13.78 2.75 6.74
N ILE A 230 -14.13 2.62 8.01
CA ILE A 230 -14.74 3.70 8.81
C ILE A 230 -13.71 4.80 9.05
N LEU A 231 -12.52 4.43 9.53
CA LEU A 231 -11.43 5.37 9.77
C LEU A 231 -10.99 6.06 8.47
N ALA A 232 -10.88 5.31 7.37
CA ALA A 232 -10.51 5.85 6.07
C ALA A 232 -11.48 6.96 5.63
N ARG A 233 -12.80 6.75 5.75
CA ARG A 233 -13.81 7.78 5.43
C ARG A 233 -13.69 9.00 6.33
N LEU A 234 -13.44 8.81 7.63
CA LEU A 234 -13.30 9.92 8.58
C LEU A 234 -12.06 10.78 8.31
N ILE A 235 -10.94 10.17 7.92
CA ILE A 235 -9.70 10.90 7.64
C ILE A 235 -9.63 11.42 6.20
N TRP A 236 -10.46 10.93 5.28
CA TRP A 236 -10.44 11.23 3.85
C TRP A 236 -10.34 12.73 3.53
N PRO A 237 -11.18 13.61 4.10
CA PRO A 237 -11.12 15.04 3.78
C PRO A 237 -9.79 15.70 4.23
N ARG A 238 -9.20 15.21 5.34
CA ARG A 238 -7.90 15.70 5.81
C ARG A 238 -6.76 15.19 4.91
N LEU A 239 -6.85 13.94 4.50
CA LEU A 239 -5.89 13.33 3.58
C LEU A 239 -5.88 14.10 2.24
N LEU A 240 -7.04 14.34 1.64
CA LEU A 240 -7.15 15.09 0.39
C LEU A 240 -6.53 16.49 0.52
N ARG A 241 -6.85 17.24 1.58
CA ARG A 241 -6.23 18.54 1.80
C ARG A 241 -4.71 18.48 1.86
N ARG A 242 -4.15 17.44 2.47
CA ARG A 242 -2.71 17.28 2.59
C ARG A 242 -2.03 16.91 1.25
N ILE A 243 -2.61 15.99 0.49
CA ILE A 243 -2.01 15.54 -0.79
C ILE A 243 -2.15 16.58 -1.91
N PHE A 244 -3.17 17.46 -1.85
CA PHE A 244 -3.33 18.54 -2.83
C PHE A 244 -2.61 19.82 -2.44
N TRP A 245 -2.28 20.03 -1.14
CA TRP A 245 -1.61 21.23 -0.66
C TRP A 245 -0.36 21.58 -1.50
N PRO A 246 -0.13 22.85 -1.88
CA PRO A 246 -0.89 24.05 -1.57
C PRO A 246 -2.05 24.32 -2.51
N ALA A 247 -2.16 23.58 -3.60
CA ALA A 247 -3.24 23.79 -4.57
C ALA A 247 -4.61 23.37 -3.98
N PRO A 248 -5.71 24.04 -4.36
CA PRO A 248 -7.05 23.60 -4.01
C PRO A 248 -7.39 22.27 -4.70
N ILE A 249 -8.27 21.46 -4.08
CA ILE A 249 -8.76 20.23 -4.69
C ILE A 249 -9.59 20.61 -5.93
N PRO A 250 -9.18 20.17 -7.15
CA PRO A 250 -9.89 20.55 -8.38
C PRO A 250 -11.30 19.96 -8.40
N LYS A 251 -12.27 20.71 -8.91
CA LYS A 251 -13.65 20.22 -9.08
C LYS A 251 -13.74 18.91 -9.86
N LYS A 252 -12.87 18.70 -10.83
CA LYS A 252 -12.80 17.45 -11.62
C LYS A 252 -12.48 16.22 -10.76
N PHE A 253 -11.79 16.37 -9.62
CA PHE A 253 -11.49 15.29 -8.69
C PHE A 253 -12.74 14.73 -7.99
N GLN A 254 -13.85 15.47 -7.95
CA GLN A 254 -15.14 14.95 -7.45
C GLN A 254 -15.64 13.73 -8.25
N LYS A 255 -15.11 13.49 -9.44
CA LYS A 255 -15.40 12.29 -10.24
C LYS A 255 -14.59 11.06 -9.81
N PHE A 256 -13.62 11.21 -8.93
CA PHE A 256 -12.89 10.09 -8.34
C PHE A 256 -13.80 9.34 -7.36
N PRO A 257 -14.01 8.03 -7.51
CA PRO A 257 -14.95 7.28 -6.68
C PRO A 257 -14.33 6.95 -5.31
N GLU A 258 -14.50 7.84 -4.34
CA GLU A 258 -14.01 7.67 -2.96
C GLU A 258 -14.44 6.33 -2.37
N GLU A 259 -15.70 5.93 -2.58
CA GLU A 259 -16.24 4.68 -2.07
C GLU A 259 -15.50 3.44 -2.58
N MET A 260 -14.90 3.50 -3.78
CA MET A 260 -14.04 2.46 -4.31
C MET A 260 -12.68 2.42 -3.58
N ALA A 261 -12.11 3.59 -3.28
CA ALA A 261 -10.82 3.72 -2.61
C ALA A 261 -10.84 3.21 -1.15
N VAL A 262 -11.98 3.27 -0.48
CA VAL A 262 -12.14 2.85 0.92
C VAL A 262 -12.72 1.43 1.09
N ARG A 263 -12.78 0.63 0.02
CA ARG A 263 -13.18 -0.78 0.11
C ARG A 263 -12.16 -1.61 0.90
N PRO A 264 -12.59 -2.66 1.60
CA PRO A 264 -11.70 -3.53 2.35
C PRO A 264 -10.51 -4.07 1.54
N SER A 265 -10.77 -4.52 0.30
CA SER A 265 -9.74 -5.04 -0.62
C SER A 265 -8.68 -3.99 -0.97
N GLN A 266 -9.12 -2.76 -1.26
CA GLN A 266 -8.26 -1.66 -1.64
C GLN A 266 -7.42 -1.15 -0.46
N LEU A 267 -8.04 -0.98 0.72
CA LEU A 267 -7.33 -0.60 1.95
C LEU A 267 -6.26 -1.62 2.33
N ARG A 268 -6.56 -2.91 2.17
CA ARG A 268 -5.58 -3.96 2.40
C ARG A 268 -4.42 -3.91 1.40
N ALA A 269 -4.69 -3.68 0.13
CA ALA A 269 -3.65 -3.52 -0.89
C ALA A 269 -2.78 -2.29 -0.59
N ALA A 270 -3.41 -1.17 -0.22
CA ALA A 270 -2.73 0.07 0.16
C ALA A 270 -1.85 -0.11 1.40
N ALA A 271 -2.34 -0.83 2.42
CA ALA A 271 -1.57 -1.15 3.61
C ALA A 271 -0.34 -2.03 3.30
N ALA A 272 -0.51 -3.03 2.43
CA ALA A 272 0.59 -3.89 2.00
C ALA A 272 1.67 -3.10 1.24
N GLU A 273 1.29 -2.14 0.39
CA GLU A 273 2.25 -1.25 -0.27
C GLU A 273 2.91 -0.28 0.71
N SER A 274 2.16 0.24 1.70
CA SER A 274 2.74 1.08 2.76
C SER A 274 3.81 0.32 3.57
N ALA A 275 3.57 -0.96 3.88
CA ALA A 275 4.55 -1.82 4.55
C ALA A 275 5.81 -2.05 3.70
N LEU A 276 5.65 -2.10 2.38
CA LEU A 276 6.75 -2.31 1.43
C LEU A 276 7.47 -1.01 1.05
N MET A 277 7.00 0.18 1.44
CA MET A 277 7.53 1.46 0.97
C MET A 277 9.05 1.57 1.17
N ASN A 278 9.52 1.47 2.41
CA ASN A 278 10.94 1.55 2.74
C ASN A 278 11.76 0.35 2.21
N PRO A 279 11.33 -0.91 2.36
CA PRO A 279 12.04 -2.04 1.75
C PRO A 279 12.19 -1.93 0.23
N ALA A 280 11.13 -1.52 -0.47
CA ALA A 280 11.15 -1.36 -1.92
C ALA A 280 12.10 -0.24 -2.37
N ALA A 281 12.07 0.92 -1.69
CA ALA A 281 12.99 2.01 -1.98
C ALA A 281 14.46 1.61 -1.77
N ARG A 282 14.76 0.82 -0.72
CA ARG A 282 16.12 0.26 -0.52
C ARG A 282 16.53 -0.68 -1.64
N ALA A 283 15.62 -1.57 -2.07
CA ALA A 283 15.90 -2.55 -3.10
C ALA A 283 16.17 -1.92 -4.47
N LEU A 284 15.48 -0.81 -4.80
CA LEU A 284 15.63 -0.12 -6.09
C LEU A 284 16.85 0.82 -6.15
N ARG A 285 17.43 1.18 -5.00
CA ARG A 285 18.52 2.16 -4.97
C ARG A 285 19.73 1.79 -5.83
N ASN A 286 20.04 0.50 -5.90
CA ASN A 286 21.17 0.02 -6.70
C ASN A 286 20.90 0.13 -8.21
N ASP A 287 19.64 0.19 -8.62
CA ASP A 287 19.25 0.26 -10.03
C ASP A 287 19.36 1.67 -10.59
N TYR A 288 19.25 2.73 -9.76
CA TYR A 288 19.18 4.13 -10.22
C TYR A 288 20.34 4.53 -11.11
N ARG A 289 21.59 4.27 -10.69
CA ARG A 289 22.80 4.60 -11.45
C ARG A 289 23.00 3.75 -12.70
N GLN A 290 22.31 2.62 -12.77
CA GLN A 290 22.42 1.66 -13.89
C GLN A 290 21.34 1.90 -14.95
N LEU A 291 20.32 2.72 -14.64
CA LEU A 291 19.28 3.08 -15.60
C LEU A 291 19.91 3.78 -16.81
N LYS A 292 19.64 3.25 -18.01
CA LYS A 292 20.04 3.84 -19.28
C LYS A 292 18.86 4.42 -20.04
N THR A 293 17.66 4.01 -19.67
CA THR A 293 16.39 4.51 -20.20
C THR A 293 16.28 6.01 -19.91
N PRO A 294 15.87 6.86 -20.85
CA PRO A 294 15.59 8.27 -20.61
C PRO A 294 14.60 8.48 -19.47
N VAL A 295 14.91 9.42 -18.56
CA VAL A 295 14.13 9.66 -17.33
C VAL A 295 13.71 11.10 -17.26
N SER A 296 12.41 11.36 -17.13
CA SER A 296 11.86 12.66 -16.72
C SER A 296 11.29 12.56 -15.32
N ILE A 297 11.72 13.43 -14.42
CA ILE A 297 11.25 13.53 -13.05
C ILE A 297 10.41 14.81 -12.93
N VAL A 298 9.16 14.69 -12.51
CA VAL A 298 8.26 15.82 -12.31
C VAL A 298 7.79 15.84 -10.87
N ALA A 299 8.11 16.88 -10.13
CA ALA A 299 7.81 16.97 -8.70
C ALA A 299 7.08 18.28 -8.36
N GLY A 300 6.12 18.22 -7.43
CA GLY A 300 5.57 19.42 -6.81
C GLY A 300 6.61 20.04 -5.88
N ALA A 301 6.83 21.34 -6.02
CA ALA A 301 7.85 22.01 -5.20
C ALA A 301 7.49 21.99 -3.71
N GLU A 302 6.20 22.01 -3.40
CA GLU A 302 5.64 22.05 -2.04
C GLU A 302 4.97 20.72 -1.64
N ASP A 303 5.37 19.59 -2.25
CA ASP A 303 4.84 18.27 -1.89
C ASP A 303 5.15 17.93 -0.42
N GLN A 304 4.10 17.89 0.41
CA GLN A 304 4.18 17.52 1.84
C GLN A 304 3.97 16.03 2.08
N PHE A 305 3.64 15.27 1.05
CA PHE A 305 3.42 13.84 1.16
C PHE A 305 4.69 13.05 0.84
N VAL A 306 5.42 13.49 -0.18
CA VAL A 306 6.78 13.03 -0.50
C VAL A 306 7.67 14.25 -0.67
N GLU A 307 8.66 14.39 0.20
CA GLU A 307 9.58 15.53 0.17
C GLU A 307 10.24 15.68 -1.20
N SER A 308 10.17 16.89 -1.78
CA SER A 308 10.72 17.18 -3.10
C SER A 308 12.24 16.95 -3.19
N GLU A 309 12.94 16.86 -2.04
CA GLU A 309 14.35 16.51 -1.98
C GLU A 309 14.65 15.10 -2.46
N GLN A 310 13.73 14.17 -2.33
CA GLN A 310 13.87 12.83 -2.92
C GLN A 310 14.04 12.90 -4.45
N SER A 311 13.29 13.79 -5.11
CA SER A 311 13.41 14.01 -6.56
C SER A 311 14.73 14.68 -6.93
N ASN A 312 15.23 15.62 -6.12
CA ASN A 312 16.57 16.23 -6.31
C ASN A 312 17.67 15.17 -6.18
N GLN A 313 17.59 14.35 -5.14
CA GLN A 313 18.58 13.30 -4.91
C GLN A 313 18.59 12.29 -6.07
N LEU A 314 17.41 11.84 -6.53
CA LEU A 314 17.30 10.92 -7.66
C LEU A 314 17.89 11.51 -8.94
N SER A 315 17.61 12.80 -9.23
CA SER A 315 18.16 13.47 -10.40
C SER A 315 19.68 13.59 -10.35
N ARG A 316 20.28 13.76 -9.17
CA ARG A 316 21.75 13.70 -9.02
C ARG A 316 22.32 12.30 -9.25
N GLU A 317 21.58 11.25 -8.88
CA GLU A 317 22.03 9.86 -9.08
C GLU A 317 21.83 9.37 -10.53
N ILE A 318 20.81 9.87 -11.23
CA ILE A 318 20.54 9.58 -12.65
C ILE A 318 20.96 10.81 -13.47
N SER A 319 22.24 10.92 -13.82
CA SER A 319 22.84 12.11 -14.41
C SER A 319 22.22 12.56 -15.73
N HIS A 320 21.58 11.67 -16.49
CA HIS A 320 20.89 11.97 -17.74
C HIS A 320 19.39 12.24 -17.55
N SER A 321 18.89 12.31 -16.29
CA SER A 321 17.50 12.63 -16.02
C SER A 321 17.21 14.13 -16.18
N MET A 322 16.00 14.45 -16.63
CA MET A 322 15.45 15.81 -16.64
C MET A 322 14.57 15.98 -15.40
N LEU A 323 14.86 16.98 -14.56
CA LEU A 323 14.04 17.30 -13.39
C LEU A 323 13.24 18.59 -13.62
N SER A 324 11.95 18.50 -13.50
CA SER A 324 11.00 19.64 -13.50
C SER A 324 10.33 19.76 -12.14
N LYS A 325 10.50 20.91 -11.48
CA LYS A 325 9.78 21.24 -10.25
C LYS A 325 8.67 22.23 -10.54
N ILE A 326 7.45 21.86 -10.20
CA ILE A 326 6.26 22.66 -10.51
C ILE A 326 5.90 23.47 -9.25
N PRO A 327 6.08 24.80 -9.27
CA PRO A 327 5.78 25.66 -8.13
C PRO A 327 4.30 25.70 -7.81
N ALA A 328 3.93 26.01 -6.57
CA ALA A 328 2.57 26.07 -6.05
C ALA A 328 1.78 24.76 -6.23
N ASN A 329 2.48 23.63 -6.29
CA ASN A 329 1.88 22.31 -6.48
C ASN A 329 2.46 21.29 -5.48
N GLY A 330 1.57 20.37 -5.04
CA GLY A 330 1.89 19.28 -4.12
C GLY A 330 1.96 17.92 -4.82
N HIS A 331 1.43 16.89 -4.14
CA HIS A 331 1.58 15.50 -4.57
C HIS A 331 0.78 15.11 -5.81
N MET A 332 -0.37 15.74 -6.06
CA MET A 332 -1.33 15.33 -7.08
C MET A 332 -1.16 16.09 -8.41
N LEU A 333 0.08 16.13 -8.92
CA LEU A 333 0.43 16.91 -10.13
C LEU A 333 -0.40 16.57 -11.38
N HIS A 334 -0.74 15.31 -11.60
CA HIS A 334 -1.57 14.91 -12.73
C HIS A 334 -2.99 15.47 -12.64
N GLN A 335 -3.42 15.90 -11.43
CA GLN A 335 -4.69 16.58 -11.20
C GLN A 335 -4.57 18.11 -11.31
N THR A 336 -3.48 18.70 -10.81
CA THR A 336 -3.32 20.15 -10.65
C THR A 336 -2.49 20.79 -11.78
N ALA A 337 -1.56 20.03 -12.36
CA ALA A 337 -0.60 20.47 -13.38
C ALA A 337 -0.57 19.49 -14.58
N THR A 338 -1.76 19.14 -15.12
CA THR A 338 -1.90 18.13 -16.18
C THR A 338 -1.14 18.53 -17.46
N ALA A 339 -1.05 19.84 -17.75
CA ALA A 339 -0.35 20.36 -18.92
C ALA A 339 1.17 20.11 -18.84
N GLU A 340 1.75 20.32 -17.67
CA GLU A 340 3.18 20.08 -17.38
C GLU A 340 3.52 18.60 -17.49
N ILE A 341 2.61 17.72 -17.08
CA ILE A 341 2.77 16.27 -17.27
C ILE A 341 2.75 15.91 -18.77
N LEU A 342 1.82 16.49 -19.54
CA LEU A 342 1.79 16.28 -21.00
C LEU A 342 3.06 16.80 -21.67
N ASN A 343 3.57 17.96 -21.25
CA ASN A 343 4.84 18.50 -21.75
C ASN A 343 6.01 17.55 -21.46
N ALA A 344 6.08 16.97 -20.26
CA ALA A 344 7.10 15.99 -19.92
C ALA A 344 7.00 14.72 -20.79
N ILE A 345 5.78 14.26 -21.09
CA ILE A 345 5.54 13.13 -22.02
C ILE A 345 6.05 13.47 -23.42
N ASP A 346 5.67 14.65 -23.96
CA ASP A 346 6.07 15.09 -25.30
C ASP A 346 7.59 15.26 -25.41
N THR A 347 8.25 15.74 -24.35
CA THR A 347 9.72 15.92 -24.30
C THR A 347 10.44 14.58 -24.41
N VAL A 348 10.09 13.59 -23.60
CA VAL A 348 10.75 12.26 -23.65
C VAL A 348 10.38 11.47 -24.92
N ALA A 349 9.26 11.81 -25.55
CA ALA A 349 8.84 11.24 -26.84
C ALA A 349 9.59 11.87 -28.04
N GLY A 350 10.45 12.90 -27.82
CA GLY A 350 11.13 13.64 -28.87
C GLY A 350 10.21 14.53 -29.73
N ARG A 351 9.02 14.88 -29.23
CA ARG A 351 8.04 15.72 -29.92
C ARG A 351 8.24 17.21 -29.63
N ARG A 352 8.95 17.54 -28.58
CA ARG A 352 9.41 18.89 -28.21
C ARG A 352 10.89 18.84 -27.87
N GLY A 353 11.62 19.90 -28.17
CA GLY A 353 12.97 20.08 -27.68
C GLY A 353 13.00 20.15 -26.12
N PRO A 354 14.15 19.89 -25.51
CA PRO A 354 14.31 19.97 -24.06
C PRO A 354 14.07 21.37 -23.53
#